data_9cf339de2659bcfdf21c8a4254c754fb
#
_entry.id   9cf339de2659bcfdf21c8a4254c754fb
#
_cell.length_a   1.000
_cell.length_b   1.000
_cell.length_c   1.000
_cell.angle_alpha   90.00
_cell.angle_beta   90.00
_cell.angle_gamma   90.00
#
_symmetry.space_group_name_H-M   'P 1'
#
loop_
_entity.id
_entity.type
_entity.pdbx_description
1 polymer ?
#
loop_
_entity_poly.entity_id
_entity_poly.type
_entity_poly.pdbx_seq_one_letter_code
_entity_poly.pdbx_strand_id
1 'polypeptide(L)'
;MDKLTLFLTLRIFSATGGIEKVSRVAGKALLELVNEVPGEAMEVLSMYDEQGDLDDKYFPAAVFKGFGKNKLLFVYAATRRGISSKQVILSHINLLMAGFFIKLFSPKTRLILLAHGIEVWSPLSFFKRYMLGKCDQVLAVSNFTKDRMVSVHGFEEKKIIVLNNCLDPFLQPPPGVGKKPELLLRYGLSTDDIVLITLTRLSSKEKYKGYDYVLFAIKKLKEQYPRIKYLVVGNYDETEKRRVDTIISQLKLQHNIIFTGFIPDKELAAHYSIADLYIMPSKKEGFGIVFIEAMYYGIPVIAGNKDGSVDALDNGKFGLLINPDNRREISSAIIKVISDKNSYVPGRQAVMEKFGYDVYKDKLRKILFS
;
A
#
# COMPACT_ATOMS: atom_id res chain seq x y z
N MET A 1 -9.67 6.07 -34.58
CA MET A 1 -9.26 6.63 -33.29
C MET A 1 -8.50 5.56 -32.55
N ASP A 2 -7.31 5.88 -32.14
CA ASP A 2 -6.41 4.89 -31.55
C ASP A 2 -7.02 4.33 -30.27
N LYS A 3 -7.06 3.01 -30.21
CA LYS A 3 -7.54 2.26 -29.05
C LYS A 3 -6.44 2.16 -27.98
N LEU A 4 -5.65 3.25 -27.79
CA LEU A 4 -4.53 3.30 -26.87
C LEU A 4 -5.00 3.64 -25.45
N THR A 5 -4.64 2.82 -24.48
CA THR A 5 -4.67 3.12 -23.06
C THR A 5 -3.27 3.55 -22.61
N LEU A 6 -3.13 4.77 -22.09
CA LEU A 6 -1.87 5.30 -21.61
C LEU A 6 -1.83 5.29 -20.08
N PHE A 7 -0.85 4.60 -19.49
CA PHE A 7 -0.62 4.60 -18.04
C PHE A 7 0.60 5.45 -17.70
N LEU A 8 0.37 6.56 -17.01
CA LEU A 8 1.41 7.47 -16.57
C LEU A 8 1.76 7.23 -15.11
N THR A 9 3.06 7.08 -14.83
CA THR A 9 3.54 6.80 -13.49
C THR A 9 4.67 7.76 -13.08
N LEU A 10 4.84 7.99 -11.76
CA LEU A 10 6.02 8.70 -11.26
C LEU A 10 7.22 7.76 -11.24
N ARG A 11 7.10 6.68 -10.49
CA ARG A 11 8.04 5.57 -10.44
C ARG A 11 7.28 4.32 -10.02
N ILE A 12 7.69 3.18 -10.49
CA ILE A 12 7.07 1.89 -10.14
C ILE A 12 8.09 0.79 -9.85
N PHE A 13 9.35 0.95 -10.27
CA PHE A 13 10.41 -0.04 -10.09
C PHE A 13 11.59 0.49 -9.27
N SER A 14 12.05 1.71 -9.51
CA SER A 14 13.24 2.29 -8.87
C SER A 14 13.07 2.66 -7.39
N ALA A 15 11.90 2.38 -6.79
CA ALA A 15 11.66 2.56 -5.37
C ALA A 15 10.75 1.46 -4.81
N THR A 16 10.88 1.26 -3.51
CA THR A 16 10.07 0.31 -2.74
C THR A 16 9.11 1.07 -1.83
N GLY A 17 7.82 0.94 -2.09
CA GLY A 17 6.76 1.58 -1.30
C GLY A 17 5.39 1.05 -1.67
N GLY A 18 4.38 1.41 -0.87
CA GLY A 18 3.01 0.97 -1.10
C GLY A 18 2.44 1.48 -2.42
N ILE A 19 2.69 2.75 -2.76
CA ILE A 19 2.20 3.36 -4.01
C ILE A 19 2.84 2.70 -5.22
N GLU A 20 4.15 2.46 -5.18
CA GLU A 20 4.88 1.79 -6.25
C GLU A 20 4.36 0.36 -6.48
N LYS A 21 4.16 -0.40 -5.39
CA LYS A 21 3.62 -1.76 -5.44
C LYS A 21 2.20 -1.78 -6.01
N VAL A 22 1.31 -0.92 -5.52
CA VAL A 22 -0.06 -0.78 -6.03
C VAL A 22 -0.06 -0.39 -7.50
N SER A 23 0.82 0.53 -7.92
CA SER A 23 0.91 0.97 -9.32
C SER A 23 1.39 -0.15 -10.25
N ARG A 24 2.34 -1.01 -9.81
CA ARG A 24 2.74 -2.21 -10.57
C ARG A 24 1.57 -3.16 -10.81
N VAL A 25 0.85 -3.48 -9.73
CA VAL A 25 -0.27 -4.41 -9.77
C VAL A 25 -1.43 -3.85 -10.60
N ALA A 26 -1.78 -2.58 -10.41
CA ALA A 26 -2.80 -1.91 -11.21
C ALA A 26 -2.45 -1.87 -12.71
N GLY A 27 -1.20 -1.53 -13.03
CA GLY A 27 -0.72 -1.51 -14.40
C GLY A 27 -0.70 -2.90 -15.05
N LYS A 28 -0.33 -3.94 -14.30
CA LYS A 28 -0.42 -5.34 -14.77
C LYS A 28 -1.85 -5.73 -15.09
N ALA A 29 -2.81 -5.42 -14.22
CA ALA A 29 -4.22 -5.68 -14.45
C ALA A 29 -4.76 -4.91 -15.69
N LEU A 30 -4.35 -3.63 -15.84
CA LEU A 30 -4.69 -2.83 -17.02
C LEU A 30 -4.17 -3.47 -18.30
N LEU A 31 -2.92 -3.89 -18.33
CA LEU A 31 -2.30 -4.53 -19.49
C LEU A 31 -3.04 -5.81 -19.91
N GLU A 32 -3.35 -6.67 -18.94
CA GLU A 32 -4.10 -7.88 -19.20
C GLU A 32 -5.48 -7.59 -19.78
N LEU A 33 -6.21 -6.62 -19.20
CA LEU A 33 -7.53 -6.23 -19.68
C LEU A 33 -7.50 -5.63 -21.09
N VAL A 34 -6.49 -4.80 -21.39
CA VAL A 34 -6.32 -4.24 -22.74
C VAL A 34 -6.03 -5.33 -23.75
N ASN A 35 -5.18 -6.30 -23.40
CA ASN A 35 -4.84 -7.43 -24.29
C ASN A 35 -6.02 -8.39 -24.56
N GLU A 36 -7.06 -8.39 -23.71
CA GLU A 36 -8.30 -9.15 -23.94
C GLU A 36 -9.19 -8.51 -25.03
N VAL A 37 -8.94 -7.23 -25.38
CA VAL A 37 -9.76 -6.49 -26.37
C VAL A 37 -9.01 -6.38 -27.70
N PRO A 38 -9.49 -7.01 -28.79
CA PRO A 38 -8.82 -6.97 -30.08
C PRO A 38 -8.60 -5.55 -30.60
N GLY A 39 -7.36 -5.24 -30.97
CA GLY A 39 -6.97 -3.95 -31.54
C GLY A 39 -6.83 -2.82 -30.53
N GLU A 40 -6.96 -3.06 -29.22
CA GLU A 40 -6.51 -2.13 -28.16
C GLU A 40 -5.03 -2.33 -27.85
N ALA A 41 -4.36 -1.27 -27.41
CA ALA A 41 -2.95 -1.27 -27.01
C ALA A 41 -2.76 -0.51 -25.70
N MET A 42 -1.68 -0.80 -25.00
CA MET A 42 -1.28 -0.08 -23.80
C MET A 42 0.17 0.40 -23.89
N GLU A 43 0.42 1.58 -23.36
CA GLU A 43 1.76 2.09 -23.09
C GLU A 43 1.87 2.53 -21.64
N VAL A 44 3.04 2.30 -21.05
CA VAL A 44 3.39 2.72 -19.68
C VAL A 44 4.56 3.70 -19.78
N LEU A 45 4.36 4.92 -19.30
CA LEU A 45 5.42 5.92 -19.24
C LEU A 45 5.73 6.24 -17.78
N SER A 46 7.01 6.08 -17.38
CA SER A 46 7.45 6.34 -16.02
C SER A 46 8.44 7.50 -15.95
N MET A 47 8.13 8.51 -15.13
CA MET A 47 8.92 9.76 -15.07
C MET A 47 10.33 9.55 -14.48
N TYR A 48 10.45 8.73 -13.44
CA TYR A 48 11.68 8.59 -12.65
C TYR A 48 12.40 7.27 -12.84
N ASP A 49 11.73 6.23 -13.33
CA ASP A 49 12.37 4.97 -13.67
C ASP A 49 13.21 5.10 -14.94
N GLU A 50 14.25 4.31 -15.06
CA GLU A 50 15.01 4.06 -16.28
C GLU A 50 14.52 2.78 -16.98
N GLN A 51 14.92 2.55 -18.21
CA GLN A 51 14.53 1.33 -18.92
C GLN A 51 15.06 0.07 -18.24
N GLY A 52 16.23 0.16 -17.60
CA GLY A 52 16.87 -0.94 -16.88
C GLY A 52 16.22 -1.29 -15.52
N ASP A 53 15.34 -0.44 -15.00
CA ASP A 53 14.62 -0.73 -13.74
C ASP A 53 13.43 -1.68 -13.94
N LEU A 54 13.06 -1.96 -15.20
CA LEU A 54 11.89 -2.76 -15.55
C LEU A 54 11.96 -4.17 -14.95
N ASP A 55 10.86 -4.62 -14.37
CA ASP A 55 10.62 -6.01 -13.99
C ASP A 55 9.61 -6.62 -14.99
N ASP A 56 10.11 -7.47 -15.87
CA ASP A 56 9.38 -8.06 -17.01
C ASP A 56 8.16 -8.88 -16.58
N LYS A 57 8.08 -9.32 -15.33
CA LYS A 57 6.90 -10.02 -14.83
C LYS A 57 5.65 -9.14 -14.81
N TYR A 58 5.81 -7.80 -14.69
CA TYR A 58 4.69 -6.86 -14.72
C TYR A 58 4.42 -6.33 -16.12
N PHE A 59 5.47 -5.92 -16.86
CA PHE A 59 5.33 -5.37 -18.20
C PHE A 59 6.41 -5.90 -19.14
N PRO A 60 6.05 -6.28 -20.37
CA PRO A 60 7.07 -6.51 -21.39
C PRO A 60 7.75 -5.18 -21.80
N ALA A 61 9.01 -5.26 -22.18
CA ALA A 61 9.81 -4.09 -22.54
C ALA A 61 9.19 -3.21 -23.66
N ALA A 62 8.40 -3.83 -24.54
CA ALA A 62 7.75 -3.13 -25.65
C ALA A 62 6.68 -2.11 -25.22
N VAL A 63 6.07 -2.29 -24.05
CA VAL A 63 5.02 -1.39 -23.55
C VAL A 63 5.51 -0.38 -22.52
N PHE A 64 6.72 -0.56 -21.97
CA PHE A 64 7.28 0.29 -20.91
C PHE A 64 8.34 1.23 -21.43
N LYS A 65 8.28 2.49 -20.97
CA LYS A 65 9.31 3.50 -21.22
C LYS A 65 9.61 4.31 -19.96
N GLY A 66 10.85 4.20 -19.48
CA GLY A 66 11.40 5.02 -18.42
C GLY A 66 12.03 6.32 -18.98
N PHE A 67 11.97 7.41 -18.20
CA PHE A 67 12.49 8.72 -18.59
C PHE A 67 13.66 9.20 -17.72
N GLY A 68 14.12 8.41 -16.74
CA GLY A 68 15.33 8.69 -15.97
C GLY A 68 15.37 10.09 -15.34
N LYS A 69 14.24 10.57 -14.79
CA LYS A 69 14.07 11.91 -14.19
C LYS A 69 14.00 13.07 -15.19
N ASN A 70 14.01 12.84 -16.49
CA ASN A 70 13.82 13.89 -17.50
C ASN A 70 12.34 14.30 -17.59
N LYS A 71 11.94 15.19 -16.68
CA LYS A 71 10.55 15.62 -16.52
C LYS A 71 9.98 16.31 -17.76
N LEU A 72 10.77 17.11 -18.45
CA LEU A 72 10.31 17.84 -19.65
C LEU A 72 10.00 16.87 -20.78
N LEU A 73 10.93 15.95 -21.05
CA LEU A 73 10.74 14.93 -22.07
C LEU A 73 9.56 14.00 -21.72
N PHE A 74 9.40 13.65 -20.43
CA PHE A 74 8.24 12.88 -19.97
C PHE A 74 6.93 13.61 -20.25
N VAL A 75 6.79 14.88 -19.82
CA VAL A 75 5.56 15.66 -20.03
C VAL A 75 5.26 15.82 -21.51
N TYR A 76 6.25 16.10 -22.33
CA TYR A 76 6.10 16.18 -23.80
C TYR A 76 5.59 14.84 -24.37
N ALA A 77 6.26 13.73 -24.06
CA ALA A 77 5.89 12.41 -24.55
C ALA A 77 4.48 11.99 -24.05
N ALA A 78 4.20 12.20 -22.76
CA ALA A 78 2.90 11.90 -22.16
C ALA A 78 1.77 12.71 -22.83
N THR A 79 2.00 14.01 -23.08
CA THR A 79 1.01 14.86 -23.76
C THR A 79 0.80 14.39 -25.19
N ARG A 80 1.88 14.20 -25.95
CA ARG A 80 1.80 13.76 -27.36
C ARG A 80 1.07 12.44 -27.53
N ARG A 81 1.37 11.43 -26.67
CA ARG A 81 0.71 10.12 -26.71
C ARG A 81 -0.72 10.21 -26.18
N GLY A 82 -0.93 10.96 -25.10
CA GLY A 82 -2.24 11.10 -24.46
C GLY A 82 -3.30 11.77 -25.34
N ILE A 83 -2.91 12.70 -26.23
CA ILE A 83 -3.83 13.38 -27.17
C ILE A 83 -4.50 12.37 -28.12
N SER A 84 -3.80 11.32 -28.54
CA SER A 84 -4.31 10.26 -29.42
C SER A 84 -4.84 9.04 -28.65
N SER A 85 -4.81 9.07 -27.31
CA SER A 85 -5.29 7.95 -26.50
C SER A 85 -6.81 7.98 -26.27
N LYS A 86 -7.44 6.81 -26.17
CA LYS A 86 -8.82 6.64 -25.72
C LYS A 86 -8.97 7.09 -24.26
N GLN A 87 -8.03 6.66 -23.43
CA GLN A 87 -7.99 6.97 -22.00
C GLN A 87 -6.56 7.08 -21.48
N VAL A 88 -6.40 7.89 -20.44
CA VAL A 88 -5.14 8.10 -19.74
C VAL A 88 -5.37 7.88 -18.25
N ILE A 89 -4.60 7.00 -17.66
CA ILE A 89 -4.63 6.71 -16.23
C ILE A 89 -3.39 7.34 -15.58
N LEU A 90 -3.60 8.20 -14.59
CA LEU A 90 -2.55 8.82 -13.79
C LEU A 90 -2.38 8.02 -12.49
N SER A 91 -1.21 7.44 -12.26
CA SER A 91 -0.95 6.68 -11.03
C SER A 91 -0.77 7.56 -9.79
N HIS A 92 -0.69 8.88 -9.93
CA HIS A 92 -0.42 9.77 -8.79
C HIS A 92 -0.84 11.20 -9.09
N ILE A 93 -1.30 11.93 -8.06
CA ILE A 93 -1.76 13.32 -8.17
C ILE A 93 -0.70 14.30 -8.73
N ASN A 94 0.58 14.00 -8.59
CA ASN A 94 1.65 14.85 -9.14
C ASN A 94 1.79 14.74 -10.67
N LEU A 95 1.03 13.85 -11.33
CA LEU A 95 0.94 13.72 -12.78
C LEU A 95 -0.17 14.58 -13.39
N LEU A 96 -0.95 15.30 -12.57
CA LEU A 96 -2.05 16.14 -13.04
C LEU A 96 -1.62 17.18 -14.08
N MET A 97 -0.37 17.65 -14.04
CA MET A 97 0.15 18.58 -15.06
C MET A 97 0.11 17.95 -16.46
N ALA A 98 0.59 16.73 -16.62
CA ALA A 98 0.52 16.02 -17.90
C ALA A 98 -0.94 15.77 -18.31
N GLY A 99 -1.79 15.33 -17.36
CA GLY A 99 -3.23 15.15 -17.58
C GLY A 99 -3.93 16.45 -18.03
N PHE A 100 -3.56 17.57 -17.46
CA PHE A 100 -4.10 18.88 -17.82
C PHE A 100 -3.77 19.26 -19.27
N PHE A 101 -2.51 19.11 -19.69
CA PHE A 101 -2.13 19.37 -21.09
C PHE A 101 -2.85 18.42 -22.05
N ILE A 102 -3.00 17.14 -21.70
CA ILE A 102 -3.78 16.20 -22.52
C ILE A 102 -5.22 16.69 -22.69
N LYS A 103 -5.89 17.07 -21.60
CA LYS A 103 -7.27 17.58 -21.63
C LYS A 103 -7.40 18.91 -22.40
N LEU A 104 -6.37 19.75 -22.36
CA LEU A 104 -6.34 21.01 -23.10
C LEU A 104 -6.37 20.79 -24.62
N PHE A 105 -5.58 19.83 -25.13
CA PHE A 105 -5.47 19.53 -26.55
C PHE A 105 -6.44 18.43 -27.03
N SER A 106 -6.88 17.55 -26.15
CA SER A 106 -7.86 16.48 -26.43
C SER A 106 -8.89 16.36 -25.33
N PRO A 107 -9.93 17.21 -25.29
CA PRO A 107 -10.96 17.20 -24.25
C PRO A 107 -11.72 15.87 -24.15
N LYS A 108 -11.77 15.10 -25.25
CA LYS A 108 -12.48 13.81 -25.33
C LYS A 108 -11.70 12.66 -24.69
N THR A 109 -10.38 12.76 -24.53
CA THR A 109 -9.59 11.71 -23.86
C THR A 109 -10.05 11.54 -22.42
N ARG A 110 -10.46 10.33 -22.06
CA ARG A 110 -10.88 10.02 -20.68
C ARG A 110 -9.68 10.07 -19.75
N LEU A 111 -9.74 10.91 -18.71
CA LEU A 111 -8.66 11.09 -17.73
C LEU A 111 -9.05 10.52 -16.39
N ILE A 112 -8.32 9.53 -15.91
CA ILE A 112 -8.59 8.79 -14.67
C ILE A 112 -7.40 8.97 -13.72
N LEU A 113 -7.67 9.27 -12.45
CA LEU A 113 -6.65 9.38 -11.41
C LEU A 113 -6.77 8.23 -10.41
N LEU A 114 -5.65 7.56 -10.09
CA LEU A 114 -5.55 6.69 -8.92
C LEU A 114 -5.21 7.54 -7.70
N ALA A 115 -6.03 7.48 -6.65
CA ALA A 115 -5.85 8.21 -5.40
C ALA A 115 -5.50 7.22 -4.28
N HIS A 116 -4.24 7.25 -3.81
CA HIS A 116 -3.71 6.27 -2.87
C HIS A 116 -3.89 6.64 -1.40
N GLY A 117 -4.21 7.91 -1.09
CA GLY A 117 -4.49 8.33 0.29
C GLY A 117 -3.88 9.68 0.66
N ILE A 118 -2.81 9.67 1.46
CA ILE A 118 -2.24 10.86 2.11
C ILE A 118 -1.96 12.02 1.12
N GLU A 119 -1.57 11.70 -0.10
CA GLU A 119 -1.22 12.69 -1.13
C GLU A 119 -2.43 13.52 -1.61
N VAL A 120 -3.65 13.02 -1.33
CA VAL A 120 -4.91 13.69 -1.67
C VAL A 120 -5.73 14.12 -0.44
N TRP A 121 -5.27 13.89 0.79
CA TRP A 121 -6.04 14.21 1.99
C TRP A 121 -5.86 15.64 2.50
N SER A 122 -4.76 16.28 2.15
CA SER A 122 -4.49 17.67 2.52
C SER A 122 -5.02 18.63 1.45
N PRO A 123 -5.38 19.87 1.81
CA PRO A 123 -5.80 20.87 0.86
C PRO A 123 -4.77 21.05 -0.27
N LEU A 124 -5.25 20.97 -1.50
CA LEU A 124 -4.43 21.19 -2.69
C LEU A 124 -4.34 22.69 -3.01
N SER A 125 -3.24 23.10 -3.62
CA SER A 125 -3.16 24.44 -4.18
C SER A 125 -4.27 24.68 -5.21
N PHE A 126 -4.67 25.93 -5.40
CA PHE A 126 -5.70 26.31 -6.37
C PHE A 126 -5.48 25.67 -7.74
N PHE A 127 -4.24 25.69 -8.23
CA PHE A 127 -3.90 25.14 -9.53
C PHE A 127 -4.03 23.62 -9.59
N LYS A 128 -3.57 22.91 -8.55
CA LYS A 128 -3.76 21.44 -8.47
C LYS A 128 -5.24 21.07 -8.38
N ARG A 129 -6.02 21.82 -7.62
CA ARG A 129 -7.47 21.59 -7.51
C ARG A 129 -8.18 21.81 -8.83
N TYR A 130 -7.80 22.88 -9.59
CA TYR A 130 -8.32 23.12 -10.93
C TYR A 130 -7.99 21.97 -11.89
N MET A 131 -6.73 21.50 -11.90
CA MET A 131 -6.31 20.36 -12.72
C MET A 131 -7.02 19.06 -12.31
N LEU A 132 -7.20 18.81 -11.01
CA LEU A 132 -7.96 17.66 -10.50
C LEU A 132 -9.40 17.69 -11.03
N GLY A 133 -10.05 18.85 -11.08
CA GLY A 133 -11.38 19.03 -11.67
C GLY A 133 -11.51 18.63 -13.14
N LYS A 134 -10.39 18.50 -13.87
CA LYS A 134 -10.36 18.03 -15.26
C LYS A 134 -10.37 16.50 -15.37
N CYS A 135 -10.17 15.77 -14.26
CA CYS A 135 -10.32 14.31 -14.26
C CYS A 135 -11.78 13.94 -14.47
N ASP A 136 -12.03 12.99 -15.35
CA ASP A 136 -13.37 12.44 -15.59
C ASP A 136 -13.76 11.49 -14.46
N GLN A 137 -12.75 10.81 -13.87
CA GLN A 137 -12.94 9.83 -12.80
C GLN A 137 -11.75 9.76 -11.86
N VAL A 138 -12.02 9.40 -10.61
CA VAL A 138 -11.00 9.07 -9.61
C VAL A 138 -11.28 7.69 -9.05
N LEU A 139 -10.23 6.85 -8.98
CA LEU A 139 -10.27 5.56 -8.32
C LEU A 139 -9.60 5.72 -6.96
N ALA A 140 -10.39 5.77 -5.91
CA ALA A 140 -9.90 5.91 -4.54
C ALA A 140 -9.65 4.54 -3.91
N VAL A 141 -8.51 4.34 -3.25
CA VAL A 141 -8.14 3.04 -2.65
C VAL A 141 -8.98 2.65 -1.44
N SER A 142 -9.74 3.59 -0.86
CA SER A 142 -10.60 3.36 0.30
C SER A 142 -11.76 4.33 0.35
N ASN A 143 -12.82 3.98 1.09
CA ASN A 143 -13.92 4.88 1.40
C ASN A 143 -13.42 6.13 2.14
N PHE A 144 -12.47 5.96 3.07
CA PHE A 144 -11.85 7.09 3.76
C PHE A 144 -11.21 8.08 2.78
N THR A 145 -10.47 7.60 1.77
CA THR A 145 -9.86 8.46 0.75
C THR A 145 -10.93 9.15 -0.10
N LYS A 146 -12.00 8.45 -0.49
CA LYS A 146 -13.16 9.03 -1.18
C LYS A 146 -13.76 10.19 -0.36
N ASP A 147 -14.07 9.94 0.92
CA ASP A 147 -14.70 10.93 1.81
C ASP A 147 -13.80 12.16 2.01
N ARG A 148 -12.48 11.95 2.12
CA ARG A 148 -11.51 13.05 2.20
C ARG A 148 -11.48 13.87 0.92
N MET A 149 -11.57 13.27 -0.25
CA MET A 149 -11.59 14.00 -1.53
C MET A 149 -12.88 14.82 -1.69
N VAL A 150 -14.01 14.30 -1.29
CA VAL A 150 -15.28 15.03 -1.28
C VAL A 150 -15.22 16.20 -0.29
N SER A 151 -14.86 15.93 0.97
CA SER A 151 -14.91 16.93 2.04
C SER A 151 -13.84 18.03 1.92
N VAL A 152 -12.62 17.69 1.47
CA VAL A 152 -11.50 18.65 1.42
C VAL A 152 -11.45 19.40 0.09
N HIS A 153 -11.72 18.70 -1.03
CA HIS A 153 -11.57 19.29 -2.37
C HIS A 153 -12.90 19.67 -3.03
N GLY A 154 -14.05 19.24 -2.45
CA GLY A 154 -15.36 19.39 -3.08
C GLY A 154 -15.43 18.66 -4.43
N PHE A 155 -14.68 17.54 -4.57
CA PHE A 155 -14.72 16.76 -5.79
C PHE A 155 -16.06 16.02 -5.88
N GLU A 156 -16.65 15.96 -7.08
CA GLU A 156 -17.97 15.36 -7.28
C GLU A 156 -17.95 13.88 -6.89
N GLU A 157 -18.75 13.50 -5.90
CA GLU A 157 -18.79 12.14 -5.36
C GLU A 157 -19.07 11.09 -6.44
N LYS A 158 -19.97 11.37 -7.40
CA LYS A 158 -20.32 10.47 -8.51
C LYS A 158 -19.16 10.13 -9.44
N LYS A 159 -18.09 10.93 -9.43
CA LYS A 159 -16.85 10.69 -10.20
C LYS A 159 -15.82 9.90 -9.42
N ILE A 160 -16.08 9.55 -8.16
CA ILE A 160 -15.17 8.77 -7.33
C ILE A 160 -15.70 7.36 -7.19
N ILE A 161 -14.92 6.38 -7.64
CA ILE A 161 -15.20 4.96 -7.42
C ILE A 161 -14.17 4.42 -6.43
N VAL A 162 -14.62 3.69 -5.43
CA VAL A 162 -13.72 3.01 -4.50
C VAL A 162 -13.26 1.70 -5.16
N LEU A 163 -11.95 1.62 -5.38
CA LEU A 163 -11.26 0.44 -5.87
C LEU A 163 -10.16 0.08 -4.85
N ASN A 164 -10.52 -0.78 -3.89
CA ASN A 164 -9.57 -1.23 -2.88
C ASN A 164 -8.38 -1.93 -3.53
N ASN A 165 -7.19 -1.78 -2.94
CA ASN A 165 -6.00 -2.48 -3.38
C ASN A 165 -6.17 -4.00 -3.23
N CYS A 166 -5.35 -4.75 -3.93
CA CYS A 166 -5.35 -6.21 -3.89
C CYS A 166 -3.97 -6.78 -3.56
N LEU A 167 -3.93 -8.08 -3.35
CA LEU A 167 -2.70 -8.85 -3.25
C LEU A 167 -1.96 -8.84 -4.60
N ASP A 168 -0.65 -8.78 -4.52
CA ASP A 168 0.22 -8.91 -5.70
C ASP A 168 0.07 -10.32 -6.31
N PRO A 169 -0.17 -10.47 -7.62
CA PRO A 169 -0.31 -11.79 -8.24
C PRO A 169 0.96 -12.65 -8.15
N PHE A 170 2.11 -12.02 -7.87
CA PHE A 170 3.40 -12.70 -7.70
C PHE A 170 3.79 -12.88 -6.23
N LEU A 171 2.85 -12.64 -5.32
CA LEU A 171 3.08 -12.86 -3.90
C LEU A 171 3.39 -14.35 -3.66
N GLN A 172 4.54 -14.62 -3.03
CA GLN A 172 4.95 -15.99 -2.75
C GLN A 172 3.92 -16.70 -1.86
N PRO A 173 3.63 -18.00 -2.11
CA PRO A 173 2.75 -18.75 -1.24
C PRO A 173 3.34 -18.82 0.16
N PRO A 174 2.50 -19.00 1.20
CA PRO A 174 2.98 -19.18 2.56
C PRO A 174 4.00 -20.33 2.63
N PRO A 175 5.17 -20.10 3.22
CA PRO A 175 6.08 -21.19 3.52
C PRO A 175 5.39 -22.12 4.50
N GLY A 176 5.49 -23.43 4.36
CA GLY A 176 4.80 -24.45 5.14
C GLY A 176 4.49 -24.11 6.61
N VAL A 177 3.97 -25.04 7.37
CA VAL A 177 3.54 -24.82 8.77
C VAL A 177 4.75 -24.58 9.68
N GLY A 178 4.65 -23.59 10.57
CA GLY A 178 5.61 -23.31 11.65
C GLY A 178 6.60 -22.18 11.33
N LYS A 179 7.22 -21.68 12.40
CA LYS A 179 8.22 -20.59 12.33
C LYS A 179 9.52 -21.10 11.68
N LYS A 180 10.08 -20.34 10.75
CA LYS A 180 11.30 -20.71 10.02
C LYS A 180 12.53 -20.69 10.93
N PRO A 181 13.24 -21.83 11.16
CA PRO A 181 14.35 -21.90 12.10
C PRO A 181 15.49 -20.92 11.76
N GLU A 182 15.78 -20.71 10.47
CA GLU A 182 16.85 -19.82 10.05
C GLU A 182 16.59 -18.36 10.45
N LEU A 183 15.32 -17.91 10.39
CA LEU A 183 14.95 -16.56 10.82
C LEU A 183 14.91 -16.45 12.35
N LEU A 184 14.47 -17.49 13.05
CA LEU A 184 14.54 -17.52 14.50
C LEU A 184 15.99 -17.35 14.97
N LEU A 185 16.91 -18.11 14.39
CA LEU A 185 18.33 -17.99 14.69
C LEU A 185 18.89 -16.61 14.34
N ARG A 186 18.55 -16.07 13.14
CA ARG A 186 19.00 -14.75 12.68
C ARG A 186 18.64 -13.64 13.66
N TYR A 187 17.49 -13.72 14.29
CA TYR A 187 16.97 -12.69 15.19
C TYR A 187 17.07 -13.03 16.67
N GLY A 188 17.72 -14.14 17.04
CA GLY A 188 17.82 -14.58 18.42
C GLY A 188 16.48 -14.89 19.06
N LEU A 189 15.53 -15.41 18.27
CA LEU A 189 14.19 -15.77 18.68
C LEU A 189 14.11 -17.27 18.98
N SER A 190 13.17 -17.62 19.85
CA SER A 190 12.75 -19.00 20.12
C SER A 190 11.39 -19.29 19.50
N THR A 191 11.07 -20.56 19.30
CA THR A 191 9.75 -21.00 18.85
C THR A 191 8.62 -20.56 19.79
N ASP A 192 8.91 -20.43 21.08
CA ASP A 192 7.94 -20.04 22.12
C ASP A 192 7.84 -18.51 22.31
N ASP A 193 8.62 -17.73 21.60
CA ASP A 193 8.50 -16.28 21.65
C ASP A 193 7.20 -15.83 20.97
N ILE A 194 6.50 -14.89 21.60
CA ILE A 194 5.33 -14.22 21.03
C ILE A 194 5.83 -13.05 20.16
N VAL A 195 5.81 -13.22 18.85
CA VAL A 195 6.38 -12.25 17.91
C VAL A 195 5.30 -11.37 17.33
N LEU A 196 5.30 -10.09 17.71
CA LEU A 196 4.56 -9.04 17.05
C LEU A 196 5.38 -8.53 15.87
N ILE A 197 4.75 -8.22 14.74
CA ILE A 197 5.43 -7.68 13.56
C ILE A 197 4.75 -6.42 13.04
N THR A 198 5.55 -5.47 12.57
CA THR A 198 5.10 -4.32 11.76
C THR A 198 6.03 -4.18 10.56
N LEU A 199 5.47 -4.14 9.35
CA LEU A 199 6.21 -3.76 8.14
C LEU A 199 5.98 -2.28 7.88
N THR A 200 7.03 -1.49 8.07
CA THR A 200 6.96 -0.05 7.85
C THR A 200 8.36 0.56 7.72
N ARG A 201 8.46 1.63 6.96
CA ARG A 201 9.63 2.50 7.07
C ARG A 201 9.54 3.29 8.37
N LEU A 202 10.61 3.25 9.19
CA LEU A 202 10.72 4.14 10.34
C LEU A 202 11.24 5.49 9.84
N SER A 203 10.32 6.42 9.69
CA SER A 203 10.65 7.76 9.21
C SER A 203 10.11 8.82 10.16
N SER A 204 10.93 9.84 10.40
CA SER A 204 10.55 11.02 11.17
C SER A 204 9.28 11.71 10.62
N LYS A 205 8.98 11.48 9.34
CA LYS A 205 7.77 11.98 8.66
C LYS A 205 6.57 11.03 8.77
N GLU A 206 6.77 9.78 9.23
CA GLU A 206 5.74 8.72 9.25
C GLU A 206 5.40 8.21 10.66
N LYS A 207 5.61 9.03 11.70
CA LYS A 207 5.28 8.71 13.11
C LYS A 207 3.82 8.31 13.32
N TYR A 208 2.94 8.72 12.39
CA TYR A 208 1.52 8.36 12.39
C TYR A 208 1.27 6.85 12.20
N LYS A 209 2.28 6.06 11.85
CA LYS A 209 2.20 4.58 11.79
C LYS A 209 2.02 3.94 13.17
N GLY A 210 2.35 4.64 14.25
CA GLY A 210 2.02 4.24 15.62
C GLY A 210 2.89 3.15 16.22
N TYR A 211 4.04 2.82 15.62
CA TYR A 211 4.97 1.81 16.15
C TYR A 211 5.50 2.16 17.55
N ASP A 212 5.62 3.45 17.89
CA ASP A 212 5.99 3.89 19.23
C ASP A 212 4.88 3.61 20.27
N TYR A 213 3.61 3.68 19.91
CA TYR A 213 2.53 3.26 20.80
C TYR A 213 2.58 1.74 21.11
N VAL A 214 3.04 0.93 20.16
CA VAL A 214 3.28 -0.50 20.37
C VAL A 214 4.38 -0.72 21.40
N LEU A 215 5.46 0.11 21.42
CA LEU A 215 6.51 0.04 22.45
C LEU A 215 5.94 0.25 23.86
N PHE A 216 5.06 1.25 24.05
CA PHE A 216 4.40 1.47 25.33
C PHE A 216 3.48 0.31 25.73
N ALA A 217 2.80 -0.32 24.76
CA ALA A 217 2.01 -1.50 25.04
C ALA A 217 2.89 -2.67 25.50
N ILE A 218 4.01 -2.94 24.83
CA ILE A 218 4.96 -3.99 25.19
C ILE A 218 5.55 -3.75 26.59
N LYS A 219 5.89 -2.49 26.94
CA LYS A 219 6.34 -2.17 28.31
C LYS A 219 5.34 -2.62 29.37
N LYS A 220 4.05 -2.47 29.09
CA LYS A 220 2.99 -2.89 30.00
C LYS A 220 2.81 -4.41 30.03
N LEU A 221 3.03 -5.06 28.90
CA LEU A 221 2.73 -6.48 28.72
C LEU A 221 3.88 -7.41 29.09
N LYS A 222 5.13 -6.94 29.08
CA LYS A 222 6.30 -7.81 29.26
C LYS A 222 6.40 -8.51 30.63
N GLU A 223 5.72 -8.01 31.65
CA GLU A 223 5.66 -8.67 32.97
C GLU A 223 4.77 -9.90 32.92
N GLN A 224 3.64 -9.81 32.20
CA GLN A 224 2.71 -10.92 32.00
C GLN A 224 3.16 -11.87 30.89
N TYR A 225 3.82 -11.34 29.85
CA TYR A 225 4.33 -12.05 28.69
C TYR A 225 5.84 -11.79 28.52
N PRO A 226 6.71 -12.42 29.33
CA PRO A 226 8.16 -12.16 29.34
C PRO A 226 8.83 -12.44 27.99
N ARG A 227 8.25 -13.34 27.19
CA ARG A 227 8.75 -13.74 25.86
C ARG A 227 8.15 -12.94 24.69
N ILE A 228 7.50 -11.80 24.98
CA ILE A 228 6.99 -10.91 23.93
C ILE A 228 8.14 -10.22 23.21
N LYS A 229 8.12 -10.30 21.89
CA LYS A 229 9.10 -9.68 20.98
C LYS A 229 8.37 -8.81 19.96
N TYR A 230 9.00 -7.74 19.51
CA TYR A 230 8.46 -6.90 18.46
C TYR A 230 9.48 -6.72 17.34
N LEU A 231 9.15 -7.26 16.18
CA LEU A 231 9.94 -7.22 14.98
C LEU A 231 9.48 -6.04 14.12
N VAL A 232 10.32 -5.03 13.98
CA VAL A 232 10.06 -3.86 13.14
C VAL A 232 10.83 -4.01 11.85
N VAL A 233 10.10 -4.25 10.76
CA VAL A 233 10.64 -4.58 9.45
C VAL A 233 10.58 -3.37 8.54
N GLY A 234 11.74 -2.97 8.00
CA GLY A 234 11.87 -1.90 7.03
C GLY A 234 13.05 -0.97 7.32
N ASN A 235 13.37 -0.14 6.33
CA ASN A 235 14.41 0.87 6.47
C ASN A 235 14.01 1.94 7.51
N TYR A 236 15.02 2.62 8.03
CA TYR A 236 14.85 3.74 8.95
C TYR A 236 15.66 4.95 8.51
N ASP A 237 15.19 6.16 8.86
CA ASP A 237 16.07 7.33 8.89
C ASP A 237 16.74 7.46 10.27
N GLU A 238 17.98 7.96 10.29
CA GLU A 238 18.80 8.06 11.49
C GLU A 238 18.15 8.90 12.61
N THR A 239 17.38 9.92 12.24
CA THR A 239 16.70 10.79 13.20
C THR A 239 15.61 10.02 13.95
N GLU A 240 14.81 9.26 13.20
CA GLU A 240 13.74 8.45 13.79
C GLU A 240 14.31 7.27 14.56
N LYS A 241 15.35 6.63 14.05
CA LYS A 241 16.01 5.51 14.73
C LYS A 241 16.51 5.95 16.11
N ARG A 242 17.24 7.07 16.22
CA ARG A 242 17.71 7.61 17.51
C ARG A 242 16.57 7.93 18.46
N ARG A 243 15.46 8.51 17.95
CA ARG A 243 14.28 8.80 18.77
C ARG A 243 13.69 7.51 19.35
N VAL A 244 13.54 6.49 18.52
CA VAL A 244 12.95 5.20 18.92
C VAL A 244 13.90 4.46 19.88
N ASP A 245 15.22 4.48 19.66
CA ASP A 245 16.22 3.88 20.56
C ASP A 245 16.19 4.55 21.94
N THR A 246 16.01 5.86 21.99
CA THR A 246 15.83 6.59 23.26
C THR A 246 14.59 6.09 24.01
N ILE A 247 13.47 5.91 23.33
CA ILE A 247 12.23 5.37 23.93
C ILE A 247 12.47 3.93 24.43
N ILE A 248 13.11 3.08 23.62
CA ILE A 248 13.43 1.69 23.99
C ILE A 248 14.28 1.64 25.25
N SER A 249 15.30 2.50 25.36
CA SER A 249 16.18 2.59 26.53
C SER A 249 15.44 3.05 27.76
N GLN A 250 14.63 4.10 27.66
CA GLN A 250 13.80 4.61 28.77
C GLN A 250 12.80 3.58 29.28
N LEU A 251 12.21 2.77 28.37
CA LEU A 251 11.25 1.73 28.71
C LEU A 251 11.91 0.41 29.11
N LYS A 252 13.24 0.29 29.01
CA LYS A 252 14.03 -0.93 29.27
C LYS A 252 13.53 -2.10 28.41
N LEU A 253 13.45 -1.90 27.08
CA LEU A 253 12.92 -2.86 26.10
C LEU A 253 13.98 -3.41 25.14
N GLN A 254 15.27 -3.24 25.43
CA GLN A 254 16.38 -3.63 24.54
C GLN A 254 16.32 -5.10 24.10
N HIS A 255 15.81 -5.99 24.97
CA HIS A 255 15.68 -7.42 24.68
C HIS A 255 14.36 -7.81 24.04
N ASN A 256 13.43 -6.85 23.88
CA ASN A 256 12.11 -7.12 23.31
C ASN A 256 11.95 -6.63 21.86
N ILE A 257 12.79 -5.67 21.42
CA ILE A 257 12.63 -4.99 20.13
C ILE A 257 13.75 -5.37 19.17
N ILE A 258 13.37 -5.75 17.96
CA ILE A 258 14.29 -6.17 16.90
C ILE A 258 14.00 -5.34 15.65
N PHE A 259 15.02 -4.67 15.13
CA PHE A 259 14.97 -3.98 13.84
C PHE A 259 15.64 -4.84 12.79
N THR A 260 14.93 -5.21 11.74
CA THR A 260 15.51 -6.06 10.68
C THR A 260 16.26 -5.26 9.62
N GLY A 261 15.99 -3.94 9.51
CA GLY A 261 16.33 -3.19 8.32
C GLY A 261 15.45 -3.59 7.12
N PHE A 262 15.88 -3.24 5.93
CA PHE A 262 15.22 -3.63 4.69
C PHE A 262 15.28 -5.14 4.49
N ILE A 263 14.15 -5.72 4.12
CA ILE A 263 14.08 -7.12 3.67
C ILE A 263 13.56 -7.15 2.22
N PRO A 264 14.14 -7.98 1.35
CA PRO A 264 13.65 -8.12 -0.02
C PRO A 264 12.30 -8.84 -0.07
N ASP A 265 11.50 -8.57 -1.10
CA ASP A 265 10.15 -9.15 -1.27
C ASP A 265 10.13 -10.69 -1.18
N LYS A 266 11.19 -11.35 -1.66
CA LYS A 266 11.35 -12.82 -1.57
C LYS A 266 11.44 -13.37 -0.15
N GLU A 267 11.81 -12.56 0.84
CA GLU A 267 11.90 -12.94 2.25
C GLU A 267 10.64 -12.58 3.05
N LEU A 268 9.71 -11.79 2.49
CA LEU A 268 8.51 -11.33 3.19
C LEU A 268 7.68 -12.49 3.73
N ALA A 269 7.42 -13.51 2.92
CA ALA A 269 6.65 -14.69 3.30
C ALA A 269 7.24 -15.38 4.55
N ALA A 270 8.56 -15.51 4.60
CA ALA A 270 9.28 -16.11 5.72
C ALA A 270 9.19 -15.24 6.98
N HIS A 271 9.27 -13.91 6.84
CA HIS A 271 9.13 -12.99 7.98
C HIS A 271 7.71 -13.00 8.55
N TYR A 272 6.70 -13.04 7.69
CA TYR A 272 5.32 -13.24 8.17
C TYR A 272 5.17 -14.58 8.91
N SER A 273 5.82 -15.67 8.46
CA SER A 273 5.66 -17.00 9.07
C SER A 273 6.18 -17.10 10.50
N ILE A 274 7.09 -16.24 10.94
CA ILE A 274 7.59 -16.22 12.33
C ILE A 274 6.75 -15.33 13.26
N ALA A 275 5.79 -14.58 12.73
CA ALA A 275 4.98 -13.66 13.49
C ALA A 275 3.70 -14.32 14.03
N ASP A 276 3.29 -13.90 15.21
CA ASP A 276 2.05 -14.31 15.86
C ASP A 276 0.95 -13.27 15.71
N LEU A 277 1.32 -12.00 15.45
CA LEU A 277 0.41 -10.87 15.33
C LEU A 277 1.02 -9.78 14.49
N TYR A 278 0.32 -9.31 13.47
CA TYR A 278 0.63 -8.07 12.78
C TYR A 278 -0.06 -6.89 13.48
N ILE A 279 0.71 -5.85 13.83
CA ILE A 279 0.15 -4.69 14.51
C ILE A 279 0.68 -3.38 13.94
N MET A 280 -0.22 -2.52 13.48
CA MET A 280 0.12 -1.15 13.06
C MET A 280 -1.07 -0.21 13.37
N PRO A 281 -1.09 0.43 14.55
CA PRO A 281 -2.15 1.36 14.97
C PRO A 281 -1.97 2.71 14.27
N SER A 282 -2.09 2.72 12.94
CA SER A 282 -1.91 3.90 12.10
C SER A 282 -3.06 4.89 12.24
N LYS A 283 -2.73 6.17 11.97
CA LYS A 283 -3.69 7.29 11.89
C LYS A 283 -3.81 7.87 10.48
N LYS A 284 -2.95 7.43 9.56
CA LYS A 284 -2.87 7.93 8.19
C LYS A 284 -2.41 6.82 7.24
N GLU A 285 -3.24 5.80 7.08
CA GLU A 285 -3.03 4.76 6.09
C GLU A 285 -4.05 4.88 4.96
N GLY A 286 -3.61 4.92 3.70
CA GLY A 286 -4.51 5.03 2.55
C GLY A 286 -5.42 3.82 2.41
N PHE A 287 -4.87 2.65 2.62
CA PHE A 287 -5.54 1.36 2.65
C PHE A 287 -4.73 0.35 3.50
N GLY A 288 -3.41 0.23 3.23
CA GLY A 288 -2.54 -0.71 3.94
C GLY A 288 -2.49 -2.09 3.32
N ILE A 289 -1.79 -2.22 2.17
CA ILE A 289 -1.58 -3.54 1.53
C ILE A 289 -0.92 -4.55 2.46
N VAL A 290 -0.09 -4.10 3.40
CA VAL A 290 0.58 -4.94 4.40
C VAL A 290 -0.41 -5.68 5.32
N PHE A 291 -1.60 -5.14 5.54
CA PHE A 291 -2.65 -5.81 6.32
C PHE A 291 -3.21 -7.01 5.56
N ILE A 292 -3.56 -6.83 4.28
CA ILE A 292 -4.09 -7.93 3.46
C ILE A 292 -3.02 -8.99 3.19
N GLU A 293 -1.74 -8.61 3.12
CA GLU A 293 -0.62 -9.56 3.05
C GLU A 293 -0.51 -10.38 4.35
N ALA A 294 -0.52 -9.74 5.53
CA ALA A 294 -0.47 -10.43 6.81
C ALA A 294 -1.64 -11.44 6.95
N MET A 295 -2.84 -11.03 6.58
CA MET A 295 -4.02 -11.90 6.58
C MET A 295 -3.89 -13.07 5.61
N TYR A 296 -3.36 -12.86 4.41
CA TYR A 296 -3.08 -13.92 3.44
C TYR A 296 -2.09 -14.95 4.00
N TYR A 297 -1.12 -14.52 4.80
CA TYR A 297 -0.17 -15.41 5.49
C TYR A 297 -0.73 -16.03 6.76
N GLY A 298 -2.00 -15.80 7.08
CA GLY A 298 -2.66 -16.42 8.23
C GLY A 298 -2.29 -15.79 9.57
N ILE A 299 -1.96 -14.49 9.58
CA ILE A 299 -1.61 -13.76 10.79
C ILE A 299 -2.77 -12.85 11.17
N PRO A 300 -3.23 -12.85 12.44
CA PRO A 300 -4.21 -11.87 12.90
C PRO A 300 -3.65 -10.46 12.79
N VAL A 301 -4.52 -9.50 12.51
CA VAL A 301 -4.16 -8.10 12.29
C VAL A 301 -4.84 -7.18 13.29
N ILE A 302 -4.06 -6.27 13.90
CA ILE A 302 -4.57 -5.11 14.65
C ILE A 302 -4.20 -3.83 13.89
N ALA A 303 -5.20 -3.04 13.53
CA ALA A 303 -5.02 -1.78 12.79
C ALA A 303 -5.79 -0.61 13.44
N GLY A 304 -5.47 0.63 13.04
CA GLY A 304 -6.22 1.80 13.44
C GLY A 304 -7.62 1.88 12.81
N ASN A 305 -8.55 2.57 13.46
CA ASN A 305 -9.93 2.75 12.97
C ASN A 305 -10.21 4.19 12.46
N LYS A 306 -9.16 4.99 12.18
CA LYS A 306 -9.30 6.42 11.82
C LYS A 306 -8.81 6.76 10.41
N ASP A 307 -8.58 5.76 9.60
CA ASP A 307 -8.04 5.91 8.25
C ASP A 307 -8.51 4.76 7.32
N GLY A 308 -7.87 4.60 6.17
CA GLY A 308 -8.21 3.56 5.20
C GLY A 308 -7.94 2.11 5.64
N SER A 309 -7.35 1.89 6.81
CA SER A 309 -7.20 0.55 7.40
C SER A 309 -8.54 -0.15 7.64
N VAL A 310 -9.60 0.64 7.85
CA VAL A 310 -10.98 0.13 8.01
C VAL A 310 -11.43 -0.67 6.79
N ASP A 311 -11.11 -0.16 5.60
CA ASP A 311 -11.40 -0.85 4.33
C ASP A 311 -10.58 -2.13 4.16
N ALA A 312 -9.30 -2.11 4.53
CA ALA A 312 -8.43 -3.28 4.43
C ALA A 312 -8.86 -4.42 5.37
N LEU A 313 -9.45 -4.10 6.52
CA LEU A 313 -9.97 -5.08 7.46
C LEU A 313 -11.48 -5.37 7.26
N ASP A 314 -12.06 -4.98 6.14
CA ASP A 314 -13.49 -5.13 5.83
C ASP A 314 -14.40 -4.74 7.01
N ASN A 315 -14.20 -3.52 7.53
CA ASN A 315 -14.92 -2.99 8.70
C ASN A 315 -14.78 -3.84 9.97
N GLY A 316 -13.61 -4.47 10.15
CA GLY A 316 -13.30 -5.29 11.32
C GLY A 316 -13.68 -6.77 11.22
N LYS A 317 -14.19 -7.24 10.06
CA LYS A 317 -14.45 -8.68 9.84
C LYS A 317 -13.18 -9.51 9.74
N PHE A 318 -12.11 -8.94 9.23
CA PHE A 318 -10.86 -9.63 8.94
C PHE A 318 -9.75 -9.34 9.95
N GLY A 319 -10.02 -8.54 10.98
CA GLY A 319 -9.04 -8.19 12.00
C GLY A 319 -9.61 -7.23 13.02
N LEU A 320 -8.81 -6.83 13.98
CA LEU A 320 -9.24 -5.99 15.08
C LEU A 320 -8.93 -4.52 14.82
N LEU A 321 -9.97 -3.70 14.74
CA LEU A 321 -9.86 -2.25 14.63
C LEU A 321 -9.86 -1.59 16.01
N ILE A 322 -8.90 -0.70 16.23
CA ILE A 322 -8.73 0.00 17.51
C ILE A 322 -8.59 1.51 17.32
N ASN A 323 -8.91 2.26 18.36
CA ASN A 323 -8.58 3.67 18.39
C ASN A 323 -7.06 3.86 18.59
N PRO A 324 -6.32 4.36 17.58
CA PRO A 324 -4.85 4.49 17.66
C PRO A 324 -4.38 5.53 18.69
N ASP A 325 -5.28 6.38 19.22
CA ASP A 325 -4.98 7.34 20.26
C ASP A 325 -5.15 6.75 21.68
N ASN A 326 -5.77 5.57 21.80
CA ASN A 326 -6.03 4.92 23.07
C ASN A 326 -5.00 3.83 23.39
N ARG A 327 -3.94 4.19 24.13
CA ARG A 327 -2.88 3.26 24.52
C ARG A 327 -3.38 2.04 25.32
N ARG A 328 -4.46 2.20 26.11
CA ARG A 328 -5.02 1.08 26.86
C ARG A 328 -5.69 0.07 25.94
N GLU A 329 -6.40 0.56 24.93
CA GLU A 329 -7.05 -0.26 23.91
C GLU A 329 -6.02 -1.07 23.10
N ILE A 330 -4.87 -0.47 22.73
CA ILE A 330 -3.78 -1.17 22.05
C ILE A 330 -3.30 -2.37 22.89
N SER A 331 -3.00 -2.15 24.18
CA SER A 331 -2.55 -3.24 25.07
C SER A 331 -3.62 -4.33 25.22
N SER A 332 -4.89 -3.95 25.41
CA SER A 332 -6.00 -4.88 25.55
C SER A 332 -6.25 -5.69 24.28
N ALA A 333 -6.12 -5.07 23.11
CA ALA A 333 -6.23 -5.72 21.81
C ALA A 333 -5.13 -6.78 21.62
N ILE A 334 -3.89 -6.46 21.97
CA ILE A 334 -2.77 -7.42 21.91
C ILE A 334 -3.07 -8.63 22.80
N ILE A 335 -3.48 -8.43 24.08
CA ILE A 335 -3.85 -9.52 24.99
C ILE A 335 -4.95 -10.38 24.37
N LYS A 336 -6.02 -9.74 23.87
CA LYS A 336 -7.17 -10.42 23.29
C LYS A 336 -6.78 -11.36 22.15
N VAL A 337 -5.95 -10.87 21.24
CA VAL A 337 -5.48 -11.65 20.08
C VAL A 337 -4.51 -12.76 20.51
N ILE A 338 -3.58 -12.50 21.42
CA ILE A 338 -2.62 -13.52 21.90
C ILE A 338 -3.35 -14.66 22.62
N SER A 339 -4.39 -14.34 23.40
CA SER A 339 -5.15 -15.33 24.17
C SER A 339 -6.04 -16.23 23.30
N ASP A 340 -6.46 -15.75 22.14
CA ASP A 340 -7.31 -16.51 21.20
C ASP A 340 -6.98 -16.13 19.74
N LYS A 341 -5.77 -16.48 19.31
CA LYS A 341 -5.26 -16.15 17.99
C LYS A 341 -6.19 -16.58 16.85
N ASN A 342 -6.74 -17.80 16.95
CA ASN A 342 -7.51 -18.40 15.87
C ASN A 342 -8.80 -17.65 15.55
N SER A 343 -9.43 -17.03 16.55
CA SER A 343 -10.65 -16.24 16.35
C SER A 343 -10.43 -14.93 15.58
N TYR A 344 -9.15 -14.52 15.40
CA TYR A 344 -8.80 -13.27 14.72
C TYR A 344 -8.07 -13.47 13.39
N VAL A 345 -7.89 -14.71 12.95
CA VAL A 345 -7.30 -15.05 11.65
C VAL A 345 -8.43 -15.27 10.64
N PRO A 346 -8.58 -14.42 9.64
CA PRO A 346 -9.54 -14.68 8.57
C PRO A 346 -9.08 -15.89 7.74
N GLY A 347 -10.03 -16.68 7.26
CA GLY A 347 -9.72 -17.74 6.30
C GLY A 347 -9.05 -17.17 5.06
N ARG A 348 -7.93 -17.77 4.61
CA ARG A 348 -7.21 -17.30 3.40
C ARG A 348 -8.12 -17.17 2.20
N GLN A 349 -9.05 -18.11 2.02
CA GLN A 349 -10.00 -18.10 0.92
C GLN A 349 -10.85 -16.81 0.95
N ALA A 350 -11.35 -16.40 2.12
CA ALA A 350 -12.13 -15.17 2.27
C ALA A 350 -11.30 -13.92 1.93
N VAL A 351 -10.01 -13.91 2.29
CA VAL A 351 -9.09 -12.81 1.92
C VAL A 351 -8.90 -12.75 0.40
N MET A 352 -8.73 -13.92 -0.26
CA MET A 352 -8.59 -14.01 -1.72
C MET A 352 -9.88 -13.60 -2.45
N GLU A 353 -11.04 -14.00 -1.95
CA GLU A 353 -12.36 -13.61 -2.52
C GLU A 353 -12.63 -12.11 -2.41
N LYS A 354 -12.03 -11.43 -1.42
CA LYS A 354 -12.21 -9.98 -1.23
C LYS A 354 -11.12 -9.15 -1.90
N PHE A 355 -9.85 -9.57 -1.75
CA PHE A 355 -8.66 -8.80 -2.12
C PHE A 355 -7.73 -9.52 -3.09
N GLY A 356 -8.18 -10.62 -3.70
CA GLY A 356 -7.41 -11.32 -4.72
C GLY A 356 -7.25 -10.49 -6.00
N TYR A 357 -6.17 -10.75 -6.72
CA TYR A 357 -5.84 -10.03 -7.96
C TYR A 357 -6.94 -10.14 -9.02
N ASP A 358 -7.53 -11.32 -9.22
CA ASP A 358 -8.59 -11.52 -10.22
C ASP A 358 -9.85 -10.73 -9.88
N VAL A 359 -10.21 -10.65 -8.58
CA VAL A 359 -11.32 -9.83 -8.10
C VAL A 359 -11.08 -8.34 -8.37
N TYR A 360 -9.85 -7.89 -8.17
CA TYR A 360 -9.43 -6.51 -8.49
C TYR A 360 -9.53 -6.24 -9.99
N LYS A 361 -9.00 -7.15 -10.81
CA LYS A 361 -9.04 -7.07 -12.28
C LYS A 361 -10.48 -7.02 -12.82
N ASP A 362 -11.38 -7.82 -12.26
CA ASP A 362 -12.80 -7.82 -12.66
C ASP A 362 -13.52 -6.51 -12.28
N LYS A 363 -13.21 -5.95 -11.11
CA LYS A 363 -13.73 -4.62 -10.74
C LYS A 363 -13.19 -3.55 -11.68
N LEU A 364 -11.89 -3.58 -11.98
CA LEU A 364 -11.26 -2.64 -12.91
C LEU A 364 -11.84 -2.75 -14.32
N ARG A 365 -12.11 -3.98 -14.80
CA ARG A 365 -12.81 -4.22 -16.07
C ARG A 365 -14.16 -3.50 -16.13
N LYS A 366 -14.98 -3.68 -15.11
CA LYS A 366 -16.31 -3.01 -15.03
C LYS A 366 -16.21 -1.48 -15.02
N ILE A 367 -15.13 -0.92 -14.47
CA ILE A 367 -14.93 0.54 -14.42
C ILE A 367 -14.47 1.11 -15.77
N LEU A 368 -13.61 0.39 -16.49
CA LEU A 368 -12.92 0.93 -17.67
C LEU A 368 -13.56 0.55 -18.99
N PHE A 369 -14.25 -0.60 -19.05
CA PHE A 369 -14.75 -1.18 -20.28
C PHE A 369 -16.28 -1.41 -20.27
N SER A 370 -16.98 -0.89 -19.24
CA SER A 370 -18.45 -0.85 -19.17
C SER A 370 -19.03 0.32 -19.98
#